data_444b03d51615bf224271ed151b6f41b7
#
_entry.id   444b03d51615bf224271ed151b6f41b7
#
_cell.length_a   1.000
_cell.length_b   1.000
_cell.length_c   1.000
_cell.angle_alpha   90.00
_cell.angle_beta   90.00
_cell.angle_gamma   90.00
#
_symmetry.space_group_name_H-M   'P 1'
#
loop_
_entity.id
_entity.type
_entity.pdbx_description
1 polymer ?
#
loop_
_entity_poly.entity_id
_entity_poly.type
_entity_poly.pdbx_seq_one_letter_code
_entity_poly.pdbx_strand_id
1 'polypeptide(L)'
;MEITNKYILGRLIKKNRGNFKLIKAIQKLIDDIENSNWKTPHDISDNRPDVDSVYGGKFYFFNINVHRTLIMIEFEDNGEATIVWAGSHDDYELTFKNNRNVIKKWLRDNNWIKT
;
A
#
# COMPACT_ATOMS: atom_id res chain seq x y z
N MET A 1 -13.82 -4.62 -0.59
CA MET A 1 -12.62 -5.51 -0.62
C MET A 1 -12.09 -5.67 0.79
N GLU A 2 -11.78 -6.86 1.20
CA GLU A 2 -11.22 -7.15 2.52
C GLU A 2 -9.77 -6.71 2.63
N ILE A 3 -9.35 -6.25 3.82
CA ILE A 3 -7.97 -5.84 4.07
C ILE A 3 -7.34 -6.77 5.11
N THR A 4 -6.18 -7.30 4.77
CA THR A 4 -5.36 -8.15 5.64
C THR A 4 -4.13 -7.37 6.10
N ASN A 5 -3.62 -7.67 7.30
CA ASN A 5 -2.43 -7.04 7.90
C ASN A 5 -2.61 -5.55 8.23
N LYS A 6 -3.82 -5.15 8.62
CA LYS A 6 -4.08 -3.77 9.08
C LYS A 6 -3.15 -3.34 10.22
N TYR A 7 -2.61 -4.28 10.97
CA TYR A 7 -1.72 -3.99 12.10
C TYR A 7 -0.48 -3.19 11.68
N ILE A 8 -0.04 -3.33 10.42
CA ILE A 8 1.10 -2.57 9.91
C ILE A 8 0.78 -1.08 9.90
N LEU A 9 -0.43 -0.71 9.47
CA LEU A 9 -0.91 0.68 9.51
C LEU A 9 -1.11 1.14 10.96
N GLY A 10 -1.62 0.24 11.81
CA GLY A 10 -1.78 0.53 13.24
C GLY A 10 -0.46 0.86 13.94
N ARG A 11 0.62 0.15 13.58
CA ARG A 11 1.96 0.45 14.09
C ARG A 11 2.44 1.82 13.65
N LEU A 12 2.18 2.19 12.41
CA LEU A 12 2.54 3.51 11.90
C LEU A 12 1.82 4.61 12.67
N ILE A 13 0.54 4.42 12.96
CA ILE A 13 -0.24 5.36 13.78
C ILE A 13 0.38 5.50 15.17
N LYS A 14 0.75 4.39 15.81
CA LYS A 14 1.38 4.41 17.15
C LYS A 14 2.69 5.18 17.16
N LYS A 15 3.50 5.04 16.13
CA LYS A 15 4.78 5.76 16.00
C LYS A 15 4.59 7.25 15.77
N ASN A 16 3.42 7.66 15.30
CA ASN A 16 3.14 9.04 14.88
C ASN A 16 1.93 9.59 15.63
N ARG A 17 1.83 9.33 16.93
CA ARG A 17 0.73 9.83 17.77
C ARG A 17 0.65 11.33 17.65
N GLY A 18 -0.56 11.84 17.50
CA GLY A 18 -0.79 13.27 17.34
C GLY A 18 -0.69 13.76 15.90
N ASN A 19 -0.26 12.92 14.97
CA ASN A 19 -0.26 13.28 13.55
C ASN A 19 -1.63 12.98 12.94
N PHE A 20 -2.57 13.92 13.15
CA PHE A 20 -3.95 13.74 12.73
C PHE A 20 -4.11 13.66 11.21
N LYS A 21 -3.26 14.35 10.45
CA LYS A 21 -3.29 14.29 8.98
C LYS A 21 -2.96 12.88 8.48
N LEU A 22 -1.98 12.24 9.11
CA LEU A 22 -1.62 10.87 8.76
C LEU A 22 -2.75 9.90 9.13
N ILE A 23 -3.30 10.02 10.33
CA ILE A 23 -4.40 9.16 10.80
C ILE A 23 -5.61 9.28 9.87
N LYS A 24 -5.99 10.49 9.49
CA LYS A 24 -7.08 10.73 8.55
C LYS A 24 -6.80 10.12 7.18
N ALA A 25 -5.58 10.26 6.69
CA ALA A 25 -5.19 9.70 5.39
C ALA A 25 -5.25 8.17 5.39
N ILE A 26 -4.83 7.55 6.49
CA ILE A 26 -4.91 6.09 6.66
C ILE A 26 -6.37 5.63 6.69
N GLN A 27 -7.22 6.32 7.46
CA GLN A 27 -8.63 5.98 7.54
C GLN A 27 -9.32 6.11 6.18
N LYS A 28 -8.99 7.18 5.45
CA LYS A 28 -9.55 7.37 4.11
C LYS A 28 -9.12 6.25 3.15
N LEU A 29 -7.86 5.85 3.19
CA LEU A 29 -7.39 4.76 2.34
C LEU A 29 -8.10 3.45 2.69
N ILE A 30 -8.24 3.15 3.98
CA ILE A 30 -8.96 1.95 4.43
C ILE A 30 -10.41 1.98 3.92
N ASP A 31 -11.09 3.11 4.08
CA ASP A 31 -12.47 3.27 3.60
C ASP A 31 -12.57 3.11 2.09
N ASP A 32 -11.64 3.73 1.35
CA ASP A 32 -11.61 3.62 -0.11
C ASP A 32 -11.47 2.17 -0.56
N ILE A 33 -10.61 1.40 0.10
CA ILE A 33 -10.38 -0.01 -0.22
C ILE A 33 -11.60 -0.86 0.17
N GLU A 34 -12.08 -0.70 1.41
CA GLU A 34 -13.18 -1.52 1.93
C GLU A 34 -14.48 -1.32 1.16
N ASN A 35 -14.71 -0.11 0.68
CA ASN A 35 -15.91 0.23 -0.11
C ASN A 35 -15.72 0.10 -1.61
N SER A 36 -14.54 -0.37 -2.06
CA SER A 36 -14.22 -0.45 -3.47
C SER A 36 -14.90 -1.64 -4.17
N ASN A 37 -15.11 -1.44 -5.48
CA ASN A 37 -15.49 -2.52 -6.40
C ASN A 37 -14.41 -2.69 -7.47
N TRP A 38 -13.15 -2.50 -7.09
CA TRP A 38 -12.04 -2.62 -8.02
C TRP A 38 -11.93 -4.01 -8.59
N LYS A 39 -11.92 -4.12 -9.91
CA LYS A 39 -11.78 -5.38 -10.64
C LYS A 39 -10.49 -5.41 -11.47
N THR A 40 -9.92 -4.25 -11.72
CA THR A 40 -8.73 -4.08 -12.56
C THR A 40 -7.81 -3.02 -11.97
N PRO A 41 -6.51 -3.02 -12.37
CA PRO A 41 -5.61 -1.93 -11.97
C PRO A 41 -6.11 -0.54 -12.38
N HIS A 42 -6.81 -0.45 -13.52
CA HIS A 42 -7.37 0.82 -13.98
C HIS A 42 -8.41 1.38 -13.00
N ASP A 43 -9.24 0.51 -12.42
CA ASP A 43 -10.23 0.91 -11.42
C ASP A 43 -9.56 1.55 -10.20
N ILE A 44 -8.41 1.04 -9.81
CA ILE A 44 -7.65 1.59 -8.68
C ILE A 44 -7.22 3.02 -9.01
N SER A 45 -6.59 3.23 -10.17
CA SER A 45 -6.07 4.53 -10.55
C SER A 45 -7.19 5.56 -10.76
N ASP A 46 -8.36 5.14 -11.22
CA ASP A 46 -9.53 6.03 -11.35
C ASP A 46 -10.00 6.56 -10.00
N ASN A 47 -9.99 5.71 -8.98
CA ASN A 47 -10.44 6.05 -7.63
C ASN A 47 -9.35 6.72 -6.79
N ARG A 48 -8.10 6.29 -7.01
CA ARG A 48 -6.92 6.76 -6.28
C ARG A 48 -5.83 7.18 -7.27
N PRO A 49 -5.86 8.45 -7.75
CA PRO A 49 -4.85 8.92 -8.70
C PRO A 49 -3.42 8.91 -8.17
N ASP A 50 -3.24 8.86 -6.83
CA ASP A 50 -1.94 8.79 -6.18
C ASP A 50 -1.28 7.41 -6.29
N VAL A 51 -2.00 6.39 -6.76
CA VAL A 51 -1.48 5.03 -6.81
C VAL A 51 -0.29 4.89 -7.77
N ASP A 52 0.71 4.14 -7.34
CA ASP A 52 1.86 3.80 -8.16
C ASP A 52 1.97 2.27 -8.26
N SER A 53 1.70 1.73 -9.45
CA SER A 53 1.81 0.31 -9.73
C SER A 53 3.28 -0.06 -9.91
N VAL A 54 3.79 -0.98 -9.09
CA VAL A 54 5.23 -1.23 -9.06
C VAL A 54 5.64 -2.65 -9.46
N TYR A 55 4.73 -3.62 -9.44
CA TYR A 55 5.07 -4.98 -9.87
C TYR A 55 3.84 -5.79 -10.25
N GLY A 56 3.87 -6.34 -11.46
CA GLY A 56 2.94 -7.39 -11.90
C GLY A 56 1.45 -7.06 -11.88
N GLY A 57 1.07 -5.79 -11.86
CA GLY A 57 -0.33 -5.40 -11.72
C GLY A 57 -0.94 -5.85 -10.40
N LYS A 58 -0.11 -6.07 -9.39
CA LYS A 58 -0.49 -6.69 -8.12
C LYS A 58 -0.01 -5.92 -6.90
N PHE A 59 1.11 -5.22 -7.01
CA PHE A 59 1.72 -4.45 -5.92
C PHE A 59 1.66 -2.97 -6.22
N TYR A 60 1.19 -2.19 -5.25
CA TYR A 60 0.90 -0.77 -5.43
C TYR A 60 1.33 0.03 -4.22
N PHE A 61 1.97 1.19 -4.45
CA PHE A 61 2.15 2.18 -3.40
C PHE A 61 0.98 3.16 -3.41
N PHE A 62 0.51 3.49 -2.22
CA PHE A 62 -0.47 4.54 -1.99
C PHE A 62 0.11 5.59 -1.06
N ASN A 63 -0.21 6.84 -1.31
CA ASN A 63 0.18 7.93 -0.43
C ASN A 63 -0.79 8.01 0.76
N ILE A 64 -0.22 8.19 1.96
CA ILE A 64 -0.98 8.44 3.18
C ILE A 64 -0.37 9.67 3.84
N ASN A 65 -0.76 10.84 3.32
CA ASN A 65 -0.15 12.13 3.62
C ASN A 65 1.31 12.11 3.12
N VAL A 66 2.30 12.42 3.99
CA VAL A 66 3.72 12.36 3.61
C VAL A 66 4.34 10.98 3.84
N HIS A 67 3.52 10.01 4.12
CA HIS A 67 3.92 8.60 4.28
C HIS A 67 3.46 7.78 3.09
N ARG A 68 3.94 6.54 2.99
CA ARG A 68 3.53 5.60 1.95
C ARG A 68 3.24 4.23 2.53
N THR A 69 2.37 3.49 1.84
CA THR A 69 2.14 2.08 2.14
C THR A 69 2.18 1.27 0.86
N LEU A 70 2.76 0.08 0.94
CA LEU A 70 2.80 -0.89 -0.14
C LEU A 70 1.72 -1.93 0.12
N ILE A 71 0.85 -2.14 -0.85
CA ILE A 71 -0.29 -3.05 -0.73
C ILE A 71 -0.31 -4.00 -1.91
N MET A 72 -0.50 -5.30 -1.61
CA MET A 72 -0.76 -6.31 -2.63
C MET A 72 -2.26 -6.40 -2.82
N ILE A 73 -2.72 -6.26 -4.06
CA ILE A 73 -4.14 -6.34 -4.39
C ILE A 73 -4.38 -7.52 -5.33
N GLU A 74 -5.27 -8.41 -4.91
CA GLU A 74 -5.71 -9.55 -5.68
C GLU A 74 -7.18 -9.34 -6.03
N PHE A 75 -7.52 -9.48 -7.31
CA PHE A 75 -8.86 -9.15 -7.81
C PHE A 75 -9.81 -10.33 -7.87
N GLU A 76 -9.34 -11.54 -7.61
CA GLU A 76 -10.16 -12.76 -7.67
C GLU A 76 -11.25 -12.72 -6.58
N ASP A 77 -12.38 -13.33 -6.90
CA ASP A 77 -13.55 -13.37 -6.03
C ASP A 77 -14.01 -11.95 -5.66
N ASN A 78 -14.12 -11.64 -4.37
CA ASN A 78 -14.50 -10.31 -3.90
C ASN A 78 -13.31 -9.37 -3.73
N GLY A 79 -12.12 -9.85 -4.12
CA GLY A 79 -10.90 -9.08 -4.00
C GLY A 79 -10.34 -9.05 -2.58
N GLU A 80 -9.02 -8.93 -2.49
CA GLU A 80 -8.34 -8.84 -1.20
C GLU A 80 -7.15 -7.89 -1.31
N ALA A 81 -7.01 -7.03 -0.32
CA ALA A 81 -5.88 -6.13 -0.19
C ALA A 81 -5.06 -6.54 1.04
N THR A 82 -3.78 -6.81 0.84
CA THR A 82 -2.86 -7.20 1.91
C THR A 82 -1.84 -6.09 2.10
N ILE A 83 -1.78 -5.51 3.31
CA ILE A 83 -0.79 -4.51 3.62
C ILE A 83 0.57 -5.21 3.73
N VAL A 84 1.55 -4.73 2.95
CA VAL A 84 2.88 -5.33 2.85
C VAL A 84 3.91 -4.52 3.64
N TRP A 85 3.82 -3.20 3.56
CA TRP A 85 4.77 -2.29 4.18
C TRP A 85 4.13 -0.91 4.35
N ALA A 86 4.56 -0.18 5.37
CA ALA A 86 4.18 1.23 5.55
C ALA A 86 5.30 1.97 6.27
N GLY A 87 5.52 3.22 5.90
CA GLY A 87 6.55 4.03 6.51
C GLY A 87 6.53 5.48 6.01
N SER A 88 7.47 6.27 6.55
CA SER A 88 7.66 7.65 6.13
C SER A 88 8.24 7.71 4.72
N HIS A 89 8.22 8.91 4.14
CA HIS A 89 8.88 9.12 2.85
C HIS A 89 10.38 8.82 2.93
N ASP A 90 11.03 9.19 4.04
CA ASP A 90 12.45 8.90 4.25
C ASP A 90 12.70 7.39 4.32
N ASP A 91 11.85 6.65 5.05
CA ASP A 91 11.94 5.19 5.11
C ASP A 91 11.75 4.57 3.73
N TYR A 92 10.82 5.10 2.94
CA TYR A 92 10.59 4.65 1.57
C TYR A 92 11.85 4.85 0.71
N GLU A 93 12.47 6.02 0.79
CA GLU A 93 13.69 6.31 0.03
C GLU A 93 14.85 5.40 0.46
N LEU A 94 15.02 5.17 1.77
CA LEU A 94 16.06 4.29 2.28
C LEU A 94 15.85 2.84 1.87
N THR A 95 14.60 2.36 1.89
CA THR A 95 14.27 0.95 1.66
C THR A 95 14.19 0.62 0.17
N PHE A 96 13.54 1.46 -0.61
CA PHE A 96 13.18 1.16 -2.00
C PHE A 96 13.92 2.05 -3.01
N LYS A 97 14.51 3.15 -2.58
CA LYS A 97 15.32 4.07 -3.41
C LYS A 97 14.59 4.55 -4.66
N ASN A 98 13.27 4.59 -4.59
CA ASN A 98 12.40 4.93 -5.74
C ASN A 98 12.84 4.17 -7.00
N ASN A 99 13.18 2.89 -6.85
CA ASN A 99 13.77 2.08 -7.92
C ASN A 99 13.05 0.75 -8.03
N ARG A 100 12.50 0.45 -9.21
CA ARG A 100 11.69 -0.75 -9.44
C ARG A 100 12.48 -2.04 -9.23
N ASN A 101 13.75 -2.07 -9.57
CA ASN A 101 14.59 -3.25 -9.37
C ASN A 101 14.84 -3.51 -7.88
N VAL A 102 15.02 -2.44 -7.08
CA VAL A 102 15.16 -2.54 -5.63
C VAL A 102 13.86 -3.02 -5.01
N ILE A 103 12.72 -2.49 -5.46
CA ILE A 103 11.39 -2.92 -4.99
C ILE A 103 11.17 -4.40 -5.28
N LYS A 104 11.47 -4.84 -6.50
CA LYS A 104 11.34 -6.25 -6.89
C LYS A 104 12.21 -7.15 -6.02
N LYS A 105 13.45 -6.76 -5.78
CA LYS A 105 14.37 -7.51 -4.92
C LYS A 105 13.85 -7.59 -3.50
N TRP A 106 13.34 -6.48 -2.96
CA TRP A 106 12.76 -6.43 -1.62
C TRP A 106 11.57 -7.38 -1.50
N LEU A 107 10.66 -7.37 -2.49
CA LEU A 107 9.51 -8.26 -2.53
C LEU A 107 9.93 -9.72 -2.53
N ARG A 108 10.95 -10.07 -3.32
CA ARG A 108 11.50 -11.42 -3.39
C ARG A 108 12.14 -11.84 -2.06
N ASP A 109 12.99 -10.97 -1.50
CA ASP A 109 13.72 -11.24 -0.27
C ASP A 109 12.78 -11.42 0.93
N ASN A 110 11.61 -10.81 0.87
CA ASN A 110 10.58 -10.91 1.92
C ASN A 110 9.48 -11.93 1.57
N ASN A 111 9.72 -12.76 0.56
CA ASN A 111 8.84 -13.87 0.15
C ASN A 111 7.46 -13.46 -0.35
N TRP A 112 7.31 -12.24 -0.85
CA TRP A 112 6.06 -11.79 -1.45
C TRP A 112 5.91 -12.26 -2.90
N ILE A 113 7.02 -12.45 -3.57
CA ILE A 113 7.04 -12.96 -4.95
C ILE A 113 8.08 -14.06 -5.07
N LYS A 114 7.89 -14.93 -6.06
CA LYS A 114 8.88 -15.94 -6.44
C LYS A 114 9.67 -15.38 -7.62
N THR A 115 10.93 -15.71 -7.71
CA THR A 115 11.77 -15.28 -8.82
C THR A 115 11.45 -16.02 -10.09
#